data_c98c042937d15b0223ec4e2fc568d504
#
_entry.id   c98c042937d15b0223ec4e2fc568d504
#
_cell.length_a   1.000
_cell.length_b   1.000
_cell.length_c   1.000
_cell.angle_alpha   90.00
_cell.angle_beta   90.00
_cell.angle_gamma   90.00
#
_symmetry.space_group_name_H-M   'P 1'
#
loop_
_entity.id
_entity.type
_entity.pdbx_description
1 polymer ?
#
loop_
_entity_poly.entity_id
_entity_poly.type
_entity_poly.pdbx_seq_one_letter_code
_entity_poly.pdbx_strand_id
1 'polypeptide(L)'
;MKTTIEKGKCYEIGDWLVQIDSIDEHHIWGFGADSDRVMGFLALPIDSQVTREVSINDYINYIDVTRQNIAAEFRERLSQYEE
;
A
#
# COMPACT_ATOMS: atom_id res chain seq x y z
N MET A 1 7.30 20.86 9.10
CA MET A 1 6.11 21.10 8.26
C MET A 1 5.37 19.78 8.05
N LYS A 2 4.08 19.80 8.30
CA LYS A 2 3.28 18.59 8.02
C LYS A 2 3.00 18.51 6.53
N THR A 3 3.26 17.35 5.95
CA THR A 3 2.87 17.08 4.58
C THR A 3 1.34 17.02 4.51
N THR A 4 0.75 17.81 3.64
CA THR A 4 -0.70 17.77 3.43
C THR A 4 -1.04 16.54 2.59
N ILE A 5 -1.88 15.68 3.13
CA ILE A 5 -2.34 14.48 2.44
C ILE A 5 -3.57 14.84 1.61
N GLU A 6 -3.56 14.47 0.34
CA GLU A 6 -4.67 14.76 -0.58
C GLU A 6 -5.26 13.47 -1.14
N LYS A 7 -6.57 13.45 -1.25
CA LYS A 7 -7.31 12.34 -1.84
C LYS A 7 -6.84 12.09 -3.27
N GLY A 8 -6.64 10.83 -3.62
CA GLY A 8 -6.20 10.40 -4.94
C GLY A 8 -4.70 10.35 -5.14
N LYS A 9 -3.94 11.00 -4.28
CA LYS A 9 -2.47 10.96 -4.33
C LYS A 9 -1.92 9.78 -3.57
N CYS A 10 -0.66 9.46 -3.83
CA CYS A 10 0.02 8.32 -3.25
C CYS A 10 1.15 8.78 -2.35
N TYR A 11 1.32 8.10 -1.21
CA TYR A 11 2.32 8.46 -0.21
C TYR A 11 2.99 7.23 0.36
N GLU A 12 4.24 7.42 0.78
CA GLU A 12 4.92 6.45 1.63
C GLU A 12 4.67 6.84 3.09
N ILE A 13 3.96 5.98 3.81
CA ILE A 13 3.60 6.20 5.21
C ILE A 13 4.08 5.00 6.00
N GLY A 14 5.16 5.20 6.77
CA GLY A 14 5.82 4.08 7.43
C GLY A 14 6.33 3.09 6.41
N ASP A 15 5.91 1.84 6.53
CA ASP A 15 6.29 0.76 5.62
C ASP A 15 5.31 0.60 4.45
N TRP A 16 4.26 1.41 4.42
CA TRP A 16 3.18 1.31 3.45
C TRP A 16 3.37 2.29 2.30
N LEU A 17 3.11 1.82 1.09
CA LEU A 17 2.87 2.66 -0.07
C LEU A 17 1.36 2.63 -0.31
N VAL A 18 0.69 3.78 -0.20
CA VAL A 18 -0.77 3.85 -0.17
C VAL A 18 -1.29 4.97 -1.04
N GLN A 19 -2.37 4.68 -1.78
CA GLN A 19 -3.14 5.72 -2.48
C GLN A 19 -4.34 6.10 -1.61
N ILE A 20 -4.50 7.38 -1.38
CA ILE A 20 -5.51 7.91 -0.45
C ILE A 20 -6.89 7.87 -1.11
N ASP A 21 -7.81 7.18 -0.46
CA ASP A 21 -9.21 7.12 -0.89
C ASP A 21 -10.07 8.15 -0.16
N SER A 22 -9.90 8.25 1.16
CA SER A 22 -10.62 9.21 1.96
C SER A 22 -9.88 9.51 3.26
N ILE A 23 -10.25 10.62 3.89
CA ILE A 23 -9.65 11.06 5.15
C ILE A 23 -10.79 11.49 6.07
N ASP A 24 -10.83 10.94 7.28
CA ASP A 24 -11.77 11.38 8.31
C ASP A 24 -11.01 11.97 9.50
N GLU A 25 -11.72 12.23 10.60
CA GLU A 25 -11.14 12.87 11.78
C GLU A 25 -10.05 12.03 12.46
N HIS A 26 -10.10 10.71 12.28
CA HIS A 26 -9.25 9.79 13.01
C HIS A 26 -8.35 8.94 12.11
N HIS A 27 -8.73 8.77 10.84
CA HIS A 27 -8.06 7.81 9.96
C HIS A 27 -7.84 8.34 8.56
N ILE A 28 -6.78 7.81 7.95
CA ILE A 28 -6.51 7.92 6.53
C ILE A 28 -6.85 6.56 5.91
N TRP A 29 -7.72 6.56 4.92
CA TRP A 29 -8.18 5.33 4.26
C TRP A 29 -7.60 5.25 2.86
N GLY A 30 -7.14 4.07 2.49
CA GLY A 30 -6.62 3.88 1.15
C GLY A 30 -6.22 2.45 0.86
N PHE A 31 -5.82 2.21 -0.39
CA PHE A 31 -5.32 0.92 -0.82
C PHE A 31 -3.81 0.99 -0.91
N GLY A 32 -3.13 0.02 -0.34
CA GLY A 32 -1.68 0.01 -0.35
C GLY A 32 -1.08 -1.36 -0.10
N ALA A 33 0.25 -1.36 -0.05
CA ALA A 33 1.03 -2.57 0.22
C ALA A 33 2.27 -2.20 1.02
N ASP A 34 2.76 -3.15 1.80
CA ASP A 34 3.99 -2.99 2.57
C ASP A 34 5.11 -3.90 2.06
N SER A 35 6.29 -3.81 2.68
CA SER A 35 7.44 -4.61 2.29
C SER A 35 7.29 -6.09 2.62
N ASP A 36 6.38 -6.45 3.50
CA ASP A 36 6.08 -7.84 3.87
C ASP A 36 5.05 -8.48 2.94
N ARG A 37 4.73 -7.82 1.82
CA ARG A 37 3.80 -8.29 0.80
C ARG A 37 2.36 -8.39 1.29
N VAL A 38 2.01 -7.59 2.29
CA VAL A 38 0.62 -7.41 2.71
C VAL A 38 0.03 -6.31 1.84
N MET A 39 -1.07 -6.60 1.17
CA MET A 39 -1.70 -5.68 0.24
C MET A 39 -3.20 -5.66 0.47
N GLY A 40 -3.80 -4.48 0.45
CA GLY A 40 -5.23 -4.34 0.62
C GLY A 40 -5.65 -2.93 0.97
N PHE A 41 -6.94 -2.80 1.24
CA PHE A 41 -7.52 -1.55 1.73
C PHE A 41 -7.28 -1.46 3.23
N LEU A 42 -6.75 -0.33 3.67
CA LEU A 42 -6.33 -0.17 5.06
C LEU A 42 -6.70 1.20 5.60
N ALA A 43 -6.71 1.28 6.92
CA ALA A 43 -6.89 2.52 7.66
C ALA A 43 -5.63 2.79 8.48
N LEU A 44 -5.08 3.98 8.33
CA LEU A 44 -3.93 4.44 9.10
C LEU A 44 -4.37 5.56 10.03
N PRO A 45 -3.76 5.71 11.21
CA PRO A 45 -4.07 6.83 12.08
C PRO A 45 -3.83 8.17 11.37
N ILE A 46 -4.68 9.15 11.64
CA ILE A 46 -4.61 10.47 10.99
C ILE A 46 -3.28 11.19 11.26
N ASP A 47 -2.63 10.89 12.36
CA ASP A 47 -1.36 11.47 12.75
C ASP A 47 -0.14 10.68 12.24
N SER A 48 -0.36 9.71 11.37
CA SER A 48 0.73 8.94 10.78
C SER A 48 1.69 9.84 10.03
N GLN A 49 2.98 9.57 10.19
CA GLN A 49 4.01 10.37 9.56
C GLN A 49 4.19 9.96 8.09
N VAL A 50 4.02 10.93 7.20
CA VAL A 50 4.25 10.74 5.77
C VAL A 50 5.74 10.94 5.49
N THR A 51 6.37 9.95 4.89
CA THR A 51 7.79 10.01 4.52
C THR A 51 7.98 10.82 3.26
N ARG A 52 7.18 10.57 2.23
CA ARG A 52 7.25 11.28 0.95
C ARG A 52 5.99 11.04 0.12
N GLU A 53 5.77 11.92 -0.84
CA GLU A 53 4.78 11.71 -1.89
C GLU A 53 5.40 10.83 -2.97
N VAL A 54 4.61 9.93 -3.54
CA VAL A 54 5.03 8.99 -4.58
C VAL A 54 4.20 9.25 -5.83
N SER A 55 4.84 9.21 -7.00
CA SER A 55 4.08 9.36 -8.24
C SER A 55 3.11 8.21 -8.43
N ILE A 56 2.03 8.45 -9.16
CA ILE A 56 1.03 7.44 -9.47
C ILE A 56 1.68 6.27 -10.23
N ASN A 57 2.58 6.57 -11.17
CA ASN A 57 3.28 5.53 -11.93
C ASN A 57 4.15 4.65 -11.05
N ASP A 58 4.89 5.22 -10.12
CA ASP A 58 5.71 4.46 -9.18
C ASP A 58 4.85 3.62 -8.26
N TYR A 59 3.73 4.16 -7.81
CA TYR A 59 2.77 3.44 -6.99
C TYR A 59 2.19 2.23 -7.73
N ILE A 60 1.74 2.43 -8.98
CA ILE A 60 1.18 1.35 -9.82
C ILE A 60 2.22 0.24 -10.02
N ASN A 61 3.46 0.61 -10.33
CA ASN A 61 4.56 -0.35 -10.49
C ASN A 61 4.78 -1.16 -9.21
N TYR A 62 4.78 -0.49 -8.08
CA TYR A 62 4.99 -1.16 -6.79
C TYR A 62 3.86 -2.15 -6.50
N ILE A 63 2.62 -1.74 -6.72
CA ILE A 63 1.44 -2.60 -6.51
C ILE A 63 1.48 -3.81 -7.47
N ASP A 64 1.83 -3.59 -8.74
CA ASP A 64 1.91 -4.67 -9.72
C ASP A 64 2.99 -5.69 -9.35
N VAL A 65 4.18 -5.24 -8.99
CA VAL A 65 5.27 -6.13 -8.59
C VAL A 65 4.89 -6.90 -7.31
N THR A 66 4.30 -6.22 -6.35
CA THR A 66 3.87 -6.85 -5.10
C THR A 66 2.81 -7.92 -5.38
N ARG A 67 1.83 -7.60 -6.24
CA ARG A 67 0.78 -8.54 -6.63
C ARG A 67 1.35 -9.78 -7.32
N GLN A 68 2.30 -9.59 -8.22
CA GLN A 68 2.97 -10.69 -8.91
C GLN A 68 3.74 -11.58 -7.95
N ASN A 69 4.43 -10.98 -6.99
CA ASN A 69 5.19 -11.72 -5.98
C ASN A 69 4.26 -12.52 -5.07
N ILE A 70 3.14 -11.95 -4.66
CA ILE A 70 2.13 -12.65 -3.87
C ILE A 70 1.58 -13.84 -4.66
N ALA A 71 1.23 -13.64 -5.93
CA ALA A 71 0.72 -14.70 -6.79
C ALA A 71 1.74 -15.83 -6.97
N ALA A 72 3.00 -15.48 -7.15
CA ALA A 72 4.08 -16.46 -7.30
C ALA A 72 4.25 -17.29 -6.02
N GLU A 73 4.21 -16.65 -4.86
CA GLU A 73 4.28 -17.35 -3.58
C GLU A 73 3.10 -18.29 -3.39
N PHE A 74 1.91 -17.84 -3.76
CA PHE A 74 0.71 -18.67 -3.69
C PHE A 74 0.83 -19.92 -4.56
N ARG A 75 1.30 -19.76 -5.80
CA ARG A 75 1.51 -20.88 -6.72
C ARG A 75 2.51 -21.87 -6.16
N GLU A 76 3.62 -21.38 -5.63
CA GLU A 76 4.64 -22.22 -5.03
C GLU A 76 4.09 -22.99 -3.83
N ARG A 77 3.34 -22.31 -2.97
CA ARG A 77 2.74 -22.90 -1.79
C ARG A 77 1.69 -23.96 -2.16
N LEU A 78 0.85 -23.66 -3.15
CA LEU A 78 -0.18 -24.58 -3.61
C LEU A 78 0.40 -25.78 -4.33
N SER A 79 1.51 -25.63 -5.03
CA SER A 79 2.15 -26.74 -5.74
C SER A 79 2.64 -27.84 -4.79
N GLN A 80 2.85 -27.52 -3.52
CA GLN A 80 3.22 -28.51 -2.51
C GLN A 80 2.09 -29.49 -2.18
N TYR A 81 0.86 -29.13 -2.51
CA TYR A 81 -0.32 -29.96 -2.27
C TYR A 81 -0.78 -30.73 -3.51
N GLU A 82 -0.15 -30.49 -4.66
CA GLU A 82 -0.44 -31.22 -5.89
C GLU A 82 0.40 -32.51 -5.93
N GLU A 83 -0.23 -33.57 -6.27
CA GLU A 83 0.43 -34.86 -6.46
C GLU A 83 0.73 -35.16 -7.92
#